data_a71bac5dc842028389b352c239202171
#
_entry.id   a71bac5dc842028389b352c239202171
#
_cell.length_a   1.000
_cell.length_b   1.000
_cell.length_c   1.000
_cell.angle_alpha   90.00
_cell.angle_beta   90.00
_cell.angle_gamma   90.00
#
_symmetry.space_group_name_H-M   'P 1'
#
loop_
_entity.id
_entity.type
_entity.pdbx_description
1 polymer ?
#
loop_
_entity_poly.entity_id
_entity_poly.type
_entity_poly.pdbx_seq_one_letter_code
_entity_poly.pdbx_strand_id
1 'polypeptide(L)'
;MSCLAAFQIGSTGAAHLPSPTDPSPDVLSSADRALGGDPADLAFPLVRRQWGQRGRRGWFVTPPDDSLGKYEFYFTRAIYSGFRRGWSWSIDFPRADRIFLEGLRRLTVIDAYDMENPVRLDDPKLFKFPFLYALEVGAMGLTDSEARALRNYLLAGGFLFIDDFWGSYEWMNFEREISRVLPEFPIQELPLDHPVFTTVYDIDSIVQVPNVGNGTRGGPTWERDGYVPHVRGIFDDNGRLMVAIHWNTDLGDAWEWADNPYYPLRYSNYAWQVAINFIVYAMTH
;
A
#
# COMPACT_ATOMS: atom_id res chain seq x y z
N MET A 1 34.38 -66.37 28.37
CA MET A 1 34.37 -65.89 29.79
C MET A 1 33.84 -64.48 29.84
N SER A 2 32.70 -64.38 30.39
CA SER A 2 31.79 -63.23 30.53
C SER A 2 32.35 -62.12 31.42
N CYS A 3 31.99 -60.91 31.15
CA CYS A 3 31.68 -59.92 32.17
C CYS A 3 30.67 -58.93 31.59
N LEU A 4 29.41 -59.09 32.08
CA LEU A 4 28.38 -58.06 32.00
C LEU A 4 28.70 -56.96 33.01
N ALA A 5 28.69 -55.72 32.57
CA ALA A 5 28.61 -54.58 33.48
C ALA A 5 27.28 -53.85 33.19
N ALA A 6 26.39 -53.88 34.15
CA ALA A 6 25.13 -53.14 34.14
C ALA A 6 25.40 -51.67 34.46
N PHE A 7 24.94 -50.76 33.59
CA PHE A 7 24.90 -49.32 33.87
C PHE A 7 23.49 -48.94 34.27
N GLN A 8 23.31 -48.47 35.49
CA GLN A 8 22.09 -47.84 36.00
C GLN A 8 21.95 -46.45 35.37
N ILE A 9 20.80 -46.22 34.75
CA ILE A 9 20.40 -44.90 34.24
C ILE A 9 19.70 -44.16 35.36
N GLY A 10 20.37 -43.12 35.88
CA GLY A 10 19.78 -42.17 36.82
C GLY A 10 18.77 -41.25 36.10
N SER A 11 17.57 -41.14 36.66
CA SER A 11 16.56 -40.19 36.25
C SER A 11 17.01 -38.77 36.56
N THR A 12 17.32 -37.97 35.55
CA THR A 12 17.47 -36.53 35.66
C THR A 12 16.19 -35.84 35.27
N GLY A 13 15.70 -34.97 36.15
CA GLY A 13 14.45 -34.27 36.08
C GLY A 13 14.29 -33.41 34.82
N ALA A 14 13.06 -33.38 34.33
CA ALA A 14 12.61 -32.52 33.27
C ALA A 14 12.75 -31.05 33.70
N ALA A 15 13.64 -30.32 33.07
CA ALA A 15 13.69 -28.86 33.18
C ALA A 15 12.44 -28.25 32.53
N HIS A 16 11.63 -27.60 33.33
CA HIS A 16 10.48 -26.83 32.89
C HIS A 16 10.98 -25.58 32.14
N LEU A 17 10.74 -25.52 30.85
CA LEU A 17 10.98 -24.30 30.07
C LEU A 17 9.89 -23.29 30.45
N PRO A 18 10.23 -22.04 30.76
CA PRO A 18 9.22 -21.01 31.00
C PRO A 18 8.46 -20.66 29.72
N SER A 19 7.13 -20.54 29.85
CA SER A 19 6.25 -20.01 28.81
C SER A 19 6.69 -18.60 28.42
N PRO A 20 6.52 -18.21 27.14
CA PRO A 20 6.81 -16.83 26.73
C PRO A 20 5.89 -15.89 27.51
N THR A 21 6.48 -15.07 28.34
CA THR A 21 5.79 -13.96 29.03
C THR A 21 5.40 -12.91 28.00
N ASP A 22 4.14 -12.47 28.05
CA ASP A 22 3.66 -11.31 27.30
C ASP A 22 4.62 -10.12 27.46
N PRO A 23 4.92 -9.39 26.38
CA PRO A 23 5.73 -8.19 26.48
C PRO A 23 5.03 -7.14 27.32
N SER A 24 5.75 -6.60 28.30
CA SER A 24 5.29 -5.48 29.14
C SER A 24 4.82 -4.29 28.31
N PRO A 25 3.86 -3.50 28.80
CA PRO A 25 3.29 -2.33 28.11
C PRO A 25 4.27 -1.19 27.82
N ASP A 26 5.50 -1.27 28.28
CA ASP A 26 6.46 -0.15 28.21
C ASP A 26 7.25 -0.02 26.90
N VAL A 27 7.04 -0.92 25.93
CA VAL A 27 7.76 -0.86 24.63
C VAL A 27 7.04 0.05 23.61
N LEU A 28 5.85 0.54 23.91
CA LEU A 28 5.07 1.41 23.03
C LEU A 28 5.48 2.91 23.05
N SER A 29 6.53 3.28 23.81
CA SER A 29 6.78 4.70 24.10
C SER A 29 7.75 5.43 23.16
N SER A 30 8.40 4.78 22.21
CA SER A 30 9.38 5.45 21.34
C SER A 30 8.82 5.94 20.00
N ALA A 31 7.83 5.25 19.43
CA ALA A 31 7.18 5.69 18.19
C ALA A 31 6.22 6.87 18.41
N ASP A 32 5.58 6.95 19.60
CA ASP A 32 4.65 8.03 19.95
C ASP A 32 5.34 9.36 20.27
N ARG A 33 6.66 9.39 20.44
CA ARG A 33 7.40 10.63 20.77
C ARG A 33 7.94 11.38 19.57
N ALA A 34 7.92 10.79 18.38
CA ALA A 34 8.42 11.44 17.16
C ALA A 34 7.40 12.41 16.54
N LEU A 35 6.11 12.22 16.83
CA LEU A 35 5.06 13.17 16.46
C LEU A 35 4.77 14.04 17.68
N GLY A 36 5.35 15.25 17.79
CA GLY A 36 5.20 16.17 18.91
C GLY A 36 3.80 16.76 19.08
N GLY A 37 2.73 16.01 18.80
CA GLY A 37 1.32 16.33 19.01
C GLY A 37 0.62 15.20 19.76
N ASP A 38 -0.38 15.56 20.58
CA ASP A 38 -1.25 14.62 21.28
C ASP A 38 -1.92 13.70 20.23
N PRO A 39 -1.96 12.36 20.39
CA PRO A 39 -2.72 11.46 19.53
C PRO A 39 -4.20 11.87 19.35
N ALA A 40 -4.77 12.60 20.29
CA ALA A 40 -6.10 13.20 20.20
C ALA A 40 -6.21 14.30 19.13
N ASP A 41 -5.10 14.95 18.78
CA ASP A 41 -5.10 16.02 17.75
C ASP A 41 -5.09 15.45 16.32
N LEU A 42 -4.80 14.16 16.14
CA LEU A 42 -4.90 13.42 14.88
C LEU A 42 -6.28 12.77 14.65
N ALA A 43 -7.17 12.85 15.64
CA ALA A 43 -8.56 12.45 15.47
C ALA A 43 -9.25 13.44 14.52
N PHE A 44 -9.43 13.03 13.26
CA PHE A 44 -10.12 13.83 12.24
C PHE A 44 -11.53 14.23 12.72
N PRO A 45 -11.83 15.51 12.91
CA PRO A 45 -13.20 15.91 13.19
C PRO A 45 -14.04 15.57 11.96
N LEU A 46 -14.97 14.62 12.13
CA LEU A 46 -15.95 14.23 11.15
C LEU A 46 -16.72 15.44 10.65
N VAL A 47 -16.34 16.02 9.53
CA VAL A 47 -17.22 16.85 8.74
C VAL A 47 -18.19 15.89 8.05
N ARG A 48 -19.33 15.63 8.69
CA ARG A 48 -20.49 15.02 8.05
C ARG A 48 -20.98 15.94 6.94
N ARG A 49 -20.33 15.92 5.79
CA ARG A 49 -21.00 16.34 4.56
C ARG A 49 -22.00 15.25 4.21
N GLN A 50 -23.28 15.57 4.25
CA GLN A 50 -24.34 14.72 3.72
C GLN A 50 -24.00 14.38 2.26
N TRP A 51 -23.53 13.18 2.05
CA TRP A 51 -23.32 12.59 0.72
C TRP A 51 -24.71 12.33 0.13
N GLY A 52 -25.20 13.29 -0.65
CA GLY A 52 -26.44 13.12 -1.39
C GLY A 52 -26.28 11.95 -2.37
N GLN A 53 -27.21 11.00 -2.30
CA GLN A 53 -27.36 9.94 -3.31
C GLN A 53 -27.53 10.59 -4.67
N ARG A 54 -26.45 10.73 -5.44
CA ARG A 54 -26.51 11.01 -6.87
C ARG A 54 -26.61 9.69 -7.62
N GLY A 55 -27.68 9.55 -8.37
CA GLY A 55 -28.12 8.34 -9.00
C GLY A 55 -27.13 7.67 -9.96
N ARG A 56 -27.39 6.42 -10.23
CA ARG A 56 -26.68 5.38 -11.00
C ARG A 56 -26.31 5.72 -12.47
N ARG A 57 -25.86 6.93 -12.80
CA ARG A 57 -25.35 7.27 -14.14
C ARG A 57 -24.12 8.17 -14.00
N GLY A 58 -22.92 7.60 -14.26
CA GLY A 58 -21.66 8.33 -14.34
C GLY A 58 -20.70 8.00 -13.20
N TRP A 59 -20.10 6.80 -13.21
CA TRP A 59 -19.13 6.34 -12.22
C TRP A 59 -17.72 6.91 -12.41
N PHE A 60 -17.48 7.71 -13.45
CA PHE A 60 -16.15 8.22 -13.77
C PHE A 60 -16.24 9.73 -13.94
N VAL A 61 -15.78 10.46 -12.94
CA VAL A 61 -15.51 11.88 -13.05
C VAL A 61 -14.02 12.04 -13.32
N THR A 62 -13.63 11.95 -14.59
CA THR A 62 -12.31 12.42 -15.01
C THR A 62 -12.24 13.91 -14.71
N PRO A 63 -11.11 14.44 -14.20
CA PRO A 63 -10.94 15.87 -14.02
C PRO A 63 -11.35 16.60 -15.29
N PRO A 64 -12.13 17.69 -15.21
CA PRO A 64 -12.44 18.51 -16.36
C PRO A 64 -11.17 18.93 -17.07
N ASP A 65 -11.16 18.97 -18.39
CA ASP A 65 -9.95 19.33 -19.17
C ASP A 65 -9.39 20.70 -18.79
N ASP A 66 -10.25 21.61 -18.30
CA ASP A 66 -9.86 22.93 -17.80
C ASP A 66 -9.21 22.91 -16.39
N SER A 67 -9.29 21.79 -15.66
CA SER A 67 -8.58 21.61 -14.38
C SER A 67 -7.18 21.02 -14.53
N LEU A 68 -6.86 20.44 -15.70
CA LEU A 68 -5.56 19.82 -15.95
C LEU A 68 -4.44 20.87 -15.92
N GLY A 69 -3.42 20.60 -15.10
CA GLY A 69 -2.28 21.52 -14.91
C GLY A 69 -2.55 22.68 -13.95
N LYS A 70 -3.71 22.74 -13.29
CA LYS A 70 -4.00 23.74 -12.25
C LYS A 70 -3.50 23.30 -10.86
N TYR A 71 -3.29 22.02 -10.65
CA TYR A 71 -2.84 21.42 -9.40
C TYR A 71 -1.50 20.75 -9.57
N GLU A 72 -0.70 20.71 -8.51
CA GLU A 72 0.62 20.06 -8.51
C GLU A 72 0.50 18.55 -8.54
N PHE A 73 -0.59 18.01 -7.95
CA PHE A 73 -0.77 16.58 -7.79
C PHE A 73 -2.22 16.14 -8.07
N TYR A 74 -2.34 14.98 -8.70
CA TYR A 74 -3.59 14.26 -8.93
C TYR A 74 -3.41 12.82 -8.43
N PHE A 75 -4.19 12.40 -7.44
CA PHE A 75 -4.20 11.00 -7.04
C PHE A 75 -4.90 10.18 -8.12
N THR A 76 -4.11 9.58 -9.00
CA THR A 76 -4.61 8.94 -10.20
C THR A 76 -4.72 7.44 -9.97
N ARG A 77 -5.95 6.91 -10.08
CA ARG A 77 -6.22 5.48 -9.96
C ARG A 77 -6.21 4.79 -11.31
N ALA A 78 -5.46 3.70 -11.43
CA ALA A 78 -5.37 2.90 -12.64
C ALA A 78 -6.66 2.09 -12.87
N ILE A 79 -7.31 2.29 -14.02
CA ILE A 79 -8.32 1.37 -14.54
C ILE A 79 -7.62 0.40 -15.47
N TYR A 80 -7.55 -0.86 -15.07
CA TYR A 80 -6.91 -1.94 -15.82
C TYR A 80 -7.88 -3.11 -16.08
N SER A 81 -7.60 -3.90 -17.10
CA SER A 81 -8.31 -5.14 -17.39
C SER A 81 -7.89 -6.26 -16.45
N GLY A 82 -8.82 -7.14 -16.09
CA GLY A 82 -8.54 -8.24 -15.17
C GLY A 82 -9.52 -9.39 -15.28
N PHE A 83 -9.17 -10.53 -14.66
CA PHE A 83 -9.95 -11.78 -14.73
C PHE A 83 -11.28 -11.72 -13.97
N ARG A 84 -11.41 -10.90 -12.94
CA ARG A 84 -12.64 -10.71 -12.14
C ARG A 84 -13.59 -9.71 -12.80
N ARG A 85 -13.93 -9.90 -14.09
CA ARG A 85 -14.83 -9.02 -14.87
C ARG A 85 -14.43 -7.53 -14.85
N GLY A 86 -13.12 -7.22 -14.65
CA GLY A 86 -12.59 -5.87 -14.68
C GLY A 86 -13.01 -4.96 -13.52
N TRP A 87 -13.39 -5.51 -12.36
CA TRP A 87 -13.84 -4.73 -11.21
C TRP A 87 -12.81 -4.61 -10.08
N SER A 88 -11.70 -5.37 -10.11
CA SER A 88 -10.68 -5.37 -9.05
C SER A 88 -10.06 -3.99 -8.84
N TRP A 89 -9.79 -3.23 -9.88
CA TRP A 89 -9.26 -1.87 -9.77
C TRP A 89 -10.14 -0.92 -8.96
N SER A 90 -11.45 -1.21 -8.84
CA SER A 90 -12.45 -0.36 -8.18
C SER A 90 -12.79 -0.77 -6.75
N ILE A 91 -12.04 -1.71 -6.16
CA ILE A 91 -12.12 -1.98 -4.73
C ILE A 91 -11.77 -0.68 -3.98
N ASP A 92 -12.47 -0.40 -2.88
CA ASP A 92 -12.34 0.81 -2.03
C ASP A 92 -12.65 2.15 -2.75
N PHE A 93 -12.89 2.08 -4.06
CA PHE A 93 -13.19 3.27 -4.85
C PHE A 93 -14.67 3.69 -4.70
N PRO A 94 -14.98 4.97 -4.54
CA PRO A 94 -14.06 6.13 -4.51
C PRO A 94 -13.68 6.58 -3.09
N ARG A 95 -14.06 5.83 -2.05
CA ARG A 95 -13.96 6.32 -0.67
C ARG A 95 -12.52 6.42 -0.19
N ALA A 96 -11.70 5.41 -0.46
CA ALA A 96 -10.28 5.43 -0.11
C ALA A 96 -9.57 6.64 -0.72
N ASP A 97 -9.79 6.89 -2.03
CA ASP A 97 -9.15 8.01 -2.74
C ASP A 97 -9.52 9.36 -2.13
N ARG A 98 -10.79 9.55 -1.79
CA ARG A 98 -11.30 10.81 -1.19
C ARG A 98 -10.75 11.05 0.20
N ILE A 99 -10.78 10.03 1.05
CA ILE A 99 -10.25 10.16 2.42
C ILE A 99 -8.74 10.34 2.36
N PHE A 100 -8.05 9.60 1.48
CA PHE A 100 -6.61 9.80 1.27
C PHE A 100 -6.29 11.23 0.86
N LEU A 101 -6.98 11.79 -0.14
CA LEU A 101 -6.78 13.17 -0.60
C LEU A 101 -7.07 14.21 0.49
N GLU A 102 -8.10 13.98 1.30
CA GLU A 102 -8.38 14.86 2.44
C GLU A 102 -7.22 14.86 3.46
N GLY A 103 -6.67 13.67 3.75
CA GLY A 103 -5.50 13.53 4.61
C GLY A 103 -4.23 14.15 4.00
N LEU A 104 -3.94 13.88 2.74
CA LEU A 104 -2.78 14.44 2.03
C LEU A 104 -2.77 15.97 2.09
N ARG A 105 -3.90 16.62 1.81
CA ARG A 105 -4.04 18.09 1.84
C ARG A 105 -3.95 18.71 3.23
N ARG A 106 -4.16 17.91 4.28
CA ARG A 106 -4.01 18.35 5.67
C ARG A 106 -2.60 18.13 6.21
N LEU A 107 -1.96 17.05 5.80
CA LEU A 107 -0.67 16.63 6.31
C LEU A 107 0.50 17.21 5.50
N THR A 108 0.22 17.79 4.33
CA THR A 108 1.24 18.36 3.44
C THR A 108 0.80 19.73 2.91
N VAL A 109 1.74 20.42 2.25
CA VAL A 109 1.47 21.66 1.51
C VAL A 109 1.23 21.41 0.02
N ILE A 110 1.15 20.16 -0.42
CA ILE A 110 0.93 19.79 -1.81
C ILE A 110 -0.44 20.30 -2.26
N ASP A 111 -0.46 21.09 -3.34
CA ASP A 111 -1.69 21.54 -3.99
C ASP A 111 -2.28 20.38 -4.81
N ALA A 112 -3.02 19.50 -4.12
CA ALA A 112 -3.64 18.33 -4.71
C ALA A 112 -5.06 18.61 -5.19
N TYR A 113 -5.42 18.09 -6.38
CA TYR A 113 -6.80 18.06 -6.86
C TYR A 113 -7.69 17.32 -5.84
N ASP A 114 -8.87 17.85 -5.55
CA ASP A 114 -9.70 17.43 -4.42
C ASP A 114 -10.68 16.28 -4.71
N MET A 115 -10.65 15.75 -5.94
CA MET A 115 -11.51 14.65 -6.38
C MET A 115 -10.67 13.45 -6.86
N GLU A 116 -11.30 12.29 -6.84
CA GLU A 116 -10.75 11.08 -7.43
C GLU A 116 -10.48 11.24 -8.94
N ASN A 117 -9.42 10.62 -9.44
CA ASN A 117 -9.02 10.66 -10.83
C ASN A 117 -8.76 9.25 -11.40
N PRO A 118 -9.80 8.47 -11.70
CA PRO A 118 -9.62 7.16 -12.33
C PRO A 118 -9.31 7.32 -13.82
N VAL A 119 -8.22 6.70 -14.29
CA VAL A 119 -7.75 6.79 -15.68
C VAL A 119 -7.45 5.38 -16.21
N ARG A 120 -7.92 5.08 -17.42
CA ARG A 120 -7.56 3.83 -18.09
C ARG A 120 -6.10 3.82 -18.48
N LEU A 121 -5.46 2.66 -18.37
CA LEU A 121 -4.04 2.51 -18.75
C LEU A 121 -3.79 2.83 -20.23
N ASP A 122 -4.76 2.58 -21.11
CA ASP A 122 -4.67 2.85 -22.55
C ASP A 122 -5.21 4.25 -22.95
N ASP A 123 -5.59 5.10 -21.99
CA ASP A 123 -6.01 6.47 -22.26
C ASP A 123 -4.77 7.38 -22.41
N PRO A 124 -4.63 8.13 -23.52
CA PRO A 124 -3.55 9.10 -23.68
C PRO A 124 -3.45 10.15 -22.57
N LYS A 125 -4.52 10.42 -21.84
CA LYS A 125 -4.53 11.34 -20.69
C LYS A 125 -3.64 10.85 -19.54
N LEU A 126 -3.33 9.53 -19.47
CA LEU A 126 -2.46 8.95 -18.44
C LEU A 126 -1.13 9.71 -18.33
N PHE A 127 -0.55 10.13 -19.45
CA PHE A 127 0.71 10.87 -19.50
C PHE A 127 0.68 12.28 -18.89
N LYS A 128 -0.50 12.76 -18.49
CA LYS A 128 -0.64 14.04 -17.77
C LYS A 128 -0.49 13.92 -16.26
N PHE A 129 -0.43 12.68 -15.76
CA PHE A 129 -0.43 12.38 -14.34
C PHE A 129 0.83 11.56 -13.99
N PRO A 130 1.80 12.14 -13.29
CA PRO A 130 3.08 11.44 -13.02
C PRO A 130 2.96 10.30 -12.01
N PHE A 131 1.90 10.27 -11.20
CA PHE A 131 1.65 9.25 -10.17
C PHE A 131 0.41 8.43 -10.50
N LEU A 132 0.54 7.12 -10.41
CA LEU A 132 -0.53 6.15 -10.69
C LEU A 132 -0.63 5.14 -9.54
N TYR A 133 -1.83 4.97 -9.00
CA TYR A 133 -2.13 4.00 -7.95
C TYR A 133 -2.91 2.82 -8.52
N ALA A 134 -2.48 1.60 -8.22
CA ALA A 134 -3.16 0.36 -8.59
C ALA A 134 -3.23 -0.59 -7.39
N LEU A 135 -4.38 -1.19 -7.16
CA LEU A 135 -4.59 -2.19 -6.12
C LEU A 135 -5.20 -3.46 -6.70
N GLU A 136 -5.26 -4.53 -5.90
CA GLU A 136 -5.81 -5.85 -6.30
C GLU A 136 -5.18 -6.40 -7.61
N VAL A 137 -3.92 -6.04 -7.84
CA VAL A 137 -3.18 -6.40 -9.07
C VAL A 137 -2.96 -7.90 -9.23
N GLY A 138 -3.18 -8.68 -8.17
CA GLY A 138 -3.25 -10.13 -8.22
C GLY A 138 -4.33 -10.67 -9.15
N ALA A 139 -5.34 -9.86 -9.49
CA ALA A 139 -6.39 -10.17 -10.48
C ALA A 139 -6.16 -9.48 -11.83
N MET A 140 -5.04 -8.81 -12.04
CA MET A 140 -4.70 -8.10 -13.27
C MET A 140 -4.58 -9.08 -14.45
N GLY A 141 -5.03 -8.63 -15.63
CA GLY A 141 -4.92 -9.35 -16.90
C GLY A 141 -4.90 -8.32 -18.03
N LEU A 142 -3.73 -7.72 -18.25
CA LEU A 142 -3.56 -6.60 -19.16
C LEU A 142 -3.77 -7.03 -20.62
N THR A 143 -4.49 -6.21 -21.36
CA THR A 143 -4.45 -6.29 -22.83
C THR A 143 -3.08 -5.85 -23.33
N ASP A 144 -2.73 -6.22 -24.57
CA ASP A 144 -1.44 -5.79 -25.14
C ASP A 144 -1.35 -4.27 -25.31
N SER A 145 -2.49 -3.58 -25.49
CA SER A 145 -2.54 -2.10 -25.53
C SER A 145 -2.25 -1.51 -24.16
N GLU A 146 -2.86 -2.03 -23.10
CA GLU A 146 -2.62 -1.58 -21.73
C GLU A 146 -1.17 -1.82 -21.29
N ALA A 147 -0.62 -3.00 -21.59
CA ALA A 147 0.77 -3.32 -21.27
C ALA A 147 1.76 -2.37 -21.97
N ARG A 148 1.56 -2.09 -23.27
CA ARG A 148 2.39 -1.13 -24.01
C ARG A 148 2.24 0.29 -23.50
N ALA A 149 1.02 0.71 -23.18
CA ALA A 149 0.76 2.06 -22.69
C ALA A 149 1.38 2.27 -21.30
N LEU A 150 1.23 1.31 -20.39
CA LEU A 150 1.86 1.35 -19.07
C LEU A 150 3.38 1.36 -19.18
N ARG A 151 3.98 0.54 -20.05
CA ARG A 151 5.41 0.58 -20.33
C ARG A 151 5.86 1.97 -20.74
N ASN A 152 5.22 2.53 -21.77
CA ASN A 152 5.58 3.86 -22.27
C ASN A 152 5.43 4.94 -21.19
N TYR A 153 4.39 4.84 -20.37
CA TYR A 153 4.17 5.75 -19.25
C TYR A 153 5.31 5.69 -18.23
N LEU A 154 5.71 4.50 -17.79
CA LEU A 154 6.78 4.30 -16.81
C LEU A 154 8.14 4.77 -17.35
N LEU A 155 8.47 4.44 -18.61
CA LEU A 155 9.72 4.87 -19.25
C LEU A 155 9.74 6.38 -19.55
N ALA A 156 8.59 7.03 -19.69
CA ALA A 156 8.49 8.48 -19.87
C ALA A 156 8.58 9.29 -18.55
N GLY A 157 8.80 8.64 -17.40
CA GLY A 157 8.91 9.30 -16.10
C GLY A 157 7.73 9.07 -15.16
N GLY A 158 6.71 8.30 -15.57
CA GLY A 158 5.59 7.92 -14.70
C GLY A 158 6.02 7.04 -13.54
N PHE A 159 5.26 7.09 -12.46
CA PHE A 159 5.46 6.30 -11.25
C PHE A 159 4.22 5.46 -10.96
N LEU A 160 4.39 4.18 -10.67
CA LEU A 160 3.30 3.25 -10.31
C LEU A 160 3.45 2.80 -8.86
N PHE A 161 2.43 3.09 -8.04
CA PHE A 161 2.32 2.64 -6.66
C PHE A 161 1.30 1.51 -6.59
N ILE A 162 1.72 0.34 -6.13
CA ILE A 162 0.91 -0.89 -6.08
C ILE A 162 0.66 -1.29 -4.64
N ASP A 163 -0.57 -1.74 -4.35
CA ASP A 163 -1.05 -2.08 -3.03
C ASP A 163 -2.10 -3.21 -3.10
N ASP A 164 -2.45 -3.76 -1.97
CA ASP A 164 -3.57 -4.67 -1.73
C ASP A 164 -3.65 -5.86 -2.68
N PHE A 165 -2.65 -6.73 -2.61
CA PHE A 165 -2.69 -8.07 -3.20
C PHE A 165 -1.88 -9.05 -2.35
N TRP A 166 -2.29 -10.33 -2.34
CA TRP A 166 -1.92 -11.21 -1.24
C TRP A 166 -1.50 -12.61 -1.68
N GLY A 167 -0.47 -13.11 -1.01
CA GLY A 167 -0.01 -14.48 -1.12
C GLY A 167 0.65 -14.82 -2.46
N SER A 168 1.14 -16.05 -2.54
CA SER A 168 1.97 -16.53 -3.65
C SER A 168 1.22 -16.60 -4.97
N TYR A 169 -0.08 -16.95 -4.95
CA TYR A 169 -0.87 -17.07 -6.18
C TYR A 169 -1.07 -15.72 -6.88
N GLU A 170 -1.41 -14.68 -6.12
CA GLU A 170 -1.60 -13.34 -6.66
C GLU A 170 -0.27 -12.72 -7.09
N TRP A 171 0.80 -13.00 -6.33
CA TRP A 171 2.15 -12.62 -6.73
C TRP A 171 2.53 -13.18 -8.09
N MET A 172 2.36 -14.49 -8.32
CA MET A 172 2.68 -15.12 -9.61
C MET A 172 1.91 -14.50 -10.78
N ASN A 173 0.65 -14.13 -10.57
CA ASN A 173 -0.14 -13.48 -11.60
C ASN A 173 0.38 -12.06 -11.88
N PHE A 174 0.59 -11.27 -10.84
CA PHE A 174 1.14 -9.93 -10.96
C PHE A 174 2.53 -9.93 -11.63
N GLU A 175 3.44 -10.77 -11.16
CA GLU A 175 4.79 -10.90 -11.72
C GLU A 175 4.77 -11.23 -13.21
N ARG A 176 3.87 -12.12 -13.64
CA ARG A 176 3.68 -12.43 -15.07
C ARG A 176 3.22 -11.21 -15.86
N GLU A 177 2.26 -10.44 -15.35
CA GLU A 177 1.72 -9.28 -16.05
C GLU A 177 2.73 -8.12 -16.09
N ILE A 178 3.43 -7.84 -14.99
CA ILE A 178 4.42 -6.75 -14.96
C ILE A 178 5.66 -7.08 -15.78
N SER A 179 6.04 -8.37 -15.90
CA SER A 179 7.12 -8.81 -16.78
C SER A 179 6.80 -8.61 -18.28
N ARG A 180 5.52 -8.54 -18.67
CA ARG A 180 5.13 -8.13 -20.02
C ARG A 180 5.30 -6.64 -20.26
N VAL A 181 5.20 -5.85 -19.19
CA VAL A 181 5.37 -4.38 -19.22
C VAL A 181 6.85 -4.01 -19.22
N LEU A 182 7.62 -4.59 -18.31
CA LEU A 182 9.02 -4.25 -18.04
C LEU A 182 9.91 -5.51 -18.02
N PRO A 183 10.05 -6.23 -19.15
CA PRO A 183 10.75 -7.53 -19.17
C PRO A 183 12.26 -7.44 -18.87
N GLU A 184 12.88 -6.28 -19.09
CA GLU A 184 14.31 -6.04 -18.87
C GLU A 184 14.67 -5.58 -17.46
N PHE A 185 13.68 -5.16 -16.66
CA PHE A 185 13.92 -4.58 -15.33
C PHE A 185 13.47 -5.55 -14.24
N PRO A 186 14.40 -6.05 -13.40
CA PRO A 186 14.05 -7.00 -12.34
C PRO A 186 13.29 -6.35 -11.20
N ILE A 187 12.41 -7.12 -10.57
CA ILE A 187 11.81 -6.75 -9.28
C ILE A 187 12.86 -6.99 -8.19
N GLN A 188 13.06 -6.00 -7.31
CA GLN A 188 14.03 -6.06 -6.21
C GLN A 188 13.34 -5.73 -4.89
N GLU A 189 13.80 -6.32 -3.79
CA GLU A 189 13.37 -5.91 -2.46
C GLU A 189 13.88 -4.49 -2.21
N LEU A 190 13.04 -3.63 -1.65
CA LEU A 190 13.40 -2.24 -1.35
C LEU A 190 13.91 -2.18 0.08
N PRO A 191 15.21 -1.96 0.32
CA PRO A 191 15.76 -1.96 1.65
C PRO A 191 15.34 -0.69 2.41
N LEU A 192 15.22 -0.79 3.74
CA LEU A 192 14.74 0.32 4.59
C LEU A 192 15.66 1.57 4.58
N ASP A 193 16.91 1.42 4.16
CA ASP A 193 17.84 2.54 3.98
C ASP A 193 17.67 3.26 2.63
N HIS A 194 16.74 2.79 1.78
CA HIS A 194 16.43 3.50 0.54
C HIS A 194 15.80 4.88 0.87
N PRO A 195 16.21 5.97 0.17
CA PRO A 195 15.77 7.34 0.47
C PRO A 195 14.27 7.55 0.53
N VAL A 196 13.48 6.73 -0.19
CA VAL A 196 12.02 6.84 -0.19
C VAL A 196 11.43 6.66 1.22
N PHE A 197 12.06 5.89 2.10
CA PHE A 197 11.57 5.66 3.46
C PHE A 197 11.87 6.80 4.43
N THR A 198 12.62 7.81 3.99
CA THR A 198 12.98 8.99 4.82
C THR A 198 12.71 10.31 4.10
N THR A 199 11.90 10.29 3.02
CA THR A 199 11.63 11.48 2.19
C THR A 199 10.91 12.59 2.97
N VAL A 200 9.91 12.24 3.78
CA VAL A 200 9.12 13.16 4.63
C VAL A 200 9.03 12.62 6.05
N TYR A 201 8.70 11.35 6.18
CA TYR A 201 8.60 10.62 7.44
C TYR A 201 9.66 9.54 7.52
N ASP A 202 10.21 9.30 8.69
CA ASP A 202 11.14 8.20 8.94
C ASP A 202 10.34 6.90 9.12
N ILE A 203 10.45 5.99 8.13
CA ILE A 203 9.86 4.64 8.16
C ILE A 203 10.96 3.66 8.52
N ASP A 204 10.94 3.15 9.72
CA ASP A 204 11.95 2.24 10.28
C ASP A 204 11.57 0.75 10.21
N SER A 205 10.34 0.46 9.81
CA SER A 205 9.82 -0.91 9.71
C SER A 205 8.69 -1.02 8.70
N ILE A 206 8.57 -2.19 8.05
CA ILE A 206 7.45 -2.49 7.16
C ILE A 206 6.32 -3.09 7.98
N VAL A 207 5.21 -2.37 8.08
CA VAL A 207 4.02 -2.78 8.82
C VAL A 207 3.06 -3.51 7.88
N GLN A 208 2.62 -4.70 8.30
CA GLN A 208 1.53 -5.39 7.62
C GLN A 208 0.19 -4.79 8.03
N VAL A 209 -0.45 -4.10 7.10
CA VAL A 209 -1.75 -3.46 7.28
C VAL A 209 -2.85 -4.44 6.89
N PRO A 210 -3.77 -4.81 7.81
CA PRO A 210 -4.85 -5.73 7.53
C PRO A 210 -6.03 -5.03 6.84
N ASN A 211 -6.86 -5.82 6.14
CA ASN A 211 -8.16 -5.34 5.71
C ASN A 211 -9.04 -4.92 6.89
N VAL A 212 -10.09 -4.13 6.62
CA VAL A 212 -10.99 -3.60 7.67
C VAL A 212 -11.64 -4.70 8.52
N GLY A 213 -11.98 -5.83 7.91
CA GLY A 213 -12.62 -6.95 8.61
C GLY A 213 -11.73 -7.54 9.69
N ASN A 214 -10.46 -7.73 9.39
CA ASN A 214 -9.44 -8.22 10.32
C ASN A 214 -8.99 -7.13 11.28
N GLY A 215 -8.73 -5.93 10.80
CA GLY A 215 -8.27 -4.81 11.61
C GLY A 215 -9.24 -4.43 12.73
N THR A 216 -10.53 -4.32 12.43
CA THR A 216 -11.56 -3.94 13.42
C THR A 216 -11.87 -5.03 14.45
N ARG A 217 -11.60 -6.31 14.13
CA ARG A 217 -11.87 -7.45 15.01
C ARG A 217 -10.65 -7.96 15.76
N GLY A 218 -9.47 -7.36 15.54
CA GLY A 218 -8.21 -7.87 16.08
C GLY A 218 -7.84 -9.25 15.50
N GLY A 219 -8.22 -9.49 14.25
CA GLY A 219 -7.89 -10.69 13.50
C GLY A 219 -6.44 -10.70 13.00
N PRO A 220 -6.07 -11.70 12.18
CA PRO A 220 -4.75 -11.77 11.58
C PRO A 220 -4.51 -10.56 10.68
N THR A 221 -3.25 -10.12 10.58
CA THR A 221 -2.88 -9.02 9.68
C THR A 221 -2.72 -9.47 8.24
N TRP A 222 -2.69 -10.77 7.99
CA TRP A 222 -2.46 -11.37 6.67
C TRP A 222 -3.71 -11.98 6.07
N GLU A 223 -3.69 -12.12 4.76
CA GLU A 223 -4.63 -12.90 3.99
C GLU A 223 -3.92 -14.04 3.26
N ARG A 224 -4.66 -15.15 3.01
CA ARG A 224 -4.14 -16.32 2.29
C ARG A 224 -2.84 -16.85 2.91
N ASP A 225 -1.78 -17.03 2.10
CA ASP A 225 -0.43 -17.38 2.53
C ASP A 225 0.52 -16.16 2.60
N GLY A 226 -0.02 -14.94 2.62
CA GLY A 226 0.72 -13.68 2.65
C GLY A 226 1.16 -13.26 4.05
N TYR A 227 1.89 -14.12 4.77
CA TYR A 227 2.23 -13.91 6.18
C TYR A 227 3.21 -12.77 6.45
N VAL A 228 3.99 -12.36 5.45
CA VAL A 228 5.05 -11.34 5.60
C VAL A 228 4.81 -10.22 4.59
N PRO A 229 4.74 -8.95 5.05
CA PRO A 229 4.66 -7.81 4.15
C PRO A 229 6.00 -7.54 3.49
N HIS A 230 5.96 -7.09 2.24
CA HIS A 230 7.14 -6.72 1.46
C HIS A 230 6.91 -5.39 0.77
N VAL A 231 7.96 -4.59 0.68
CA VAL A 231 8.02 -3.47 -0.23
C VAL A 231 9.12 -3.75 -1.26
N ARG A 232 8.72 -3.84 -2.52
CA ARG A 232 9.61 -4.12 -3.64
C ARG A 232 9.58 -2.98 -4.66
N GLY A 233 10.58 -2.94 -5.51
CA GLY A 233 10.66 -1.91 -6.53
C GLY A 233 11.16 -2.44 -7.87
N ILE A 234 10.84 -1.70 -8.93
CA ILE A 234 11.44 -1.83 -10.25
C ILE A 234 12.09 -0.49 -10.59
N PHE A 235 13.37 -0.54 -10.96
CA PHE A 235 14.17 0.64 -11.25
C PHE A 235 14.51 0.71 -12.74
N ASP A 236 14.67 1.91 -13.27
CA ASP A 236 15.21 2.11 -14.61
C ASP A 236 16.76 2.04 -14.60
N ASP A 237 17.37 2.14 -15.77
CA ASP A 237 18.84 2.10 -15.95
C ASP A 237 19.58 3.24 -15.24
N ASN A 238 18.89 4.31 -14.86
CA ASN A 238 19.45 5.44 -14.12
C ASN A 238 19.29 5.31 -12.60
N GLY A 239 18.67 4.22 -12.14
CA GLY A 239 18.38 3.97 -10.73
C GLY A 239 17.13 4.70 -10.20
N ARG A 240 16.27 5.27 -11.08
CA ARG A 240 14.99 5.85 -10.69
C ARG A 240 14.00 4.72 -10.38
N LEU A 241 13.35 4.76 -9.23
CA LEU A 241 12.26 3.86 -8.89
C LEU A 241 11.04 4.19 -9.75
N MET A 242 10.66 3.26 -10.63
CA MET A 242 9.50 3.37 -11.52
C MET A 242 8.24 2.77 -10.92
N VAL A 243 8.38 1.66 -10.20
CA VAL A 243 7.26 0.91 -9.61
C VAL A 243 7.58 0.60 -8.17
N ALA A 244 6.69 0.97 -7.26
CA ALA A 244 6.69 0.57 -5.87
C ALA A 244 5.60 -0.47 -5.63
N ILE A 245 5.96 -1.59 -5.01
CA ILE A 245 5.09 -2.77 -4.87
C ILE A 245 4.95 -3.08 -3.38
N HIS A 246 3.79 -2.77 -2.82
CA HIS A 246 3.42 -3.12 -1.45
C HIS A 246 2.63 -4.43 -1.48
N TRP A 247 3.32 -5.53 -1.23
CA TRP A 247 2.76 -6.88 -1.29
C TRP A 247 2.47 -7.41 0.11
N ASN A 248 1.34 -8.10 0.27
CA ASN A 248 0.81 -8.62 1.53
C ASN A 248 0.48 -7.50 2.54
N THR A 249 -0.15 -6.45 2.08
CA THR A 249 -0.60 -5.32 2.91
C THR A 249 -1.76 -4.62 2.20
N ASP A 250 -2.59 -3.88 2.94
CA ASP A 250 -3.79 -3.19 2.47
C ASP A 250 -3.79 -1.75 2.99
N LEU A 251 -3.04 -0.88 2.29
CA LEU A 251 -2.99 0.54 2.62
C LEU A 251 -4.29 1.25 2.26
N GLY A 252 -5.00 0.74 1.24
CA GLY A 252 -6.29 1.25 0.77
C GLY A 252 -7.35 1.22 1.86
N ASP A 253 -7.54 0.09 2.53
CA ASP A 253 -8.46 -0.05 3.65
C ASP A 253 -8.06 0.83 4.85
N ALA A 254 -6.75 1.01 5.08
CA ALA A 254 -6.27 1.88 6.15
C ALA A 254 -6.62 3.36 5.92
N TRP A 255 -6.73 3.80 4.66
CA TRP A 255 -7.25 5.13 4.32
C TRP A 255 -8.78 5.15 4.35
N GLU A 256 -9.43 4.15 3.71
CA GLU A 256 -10.88 4.10 3.59
C GLU A 256 -11.58 4.11 4.94
N TRP A 257 -10.99 3.43 5.93
CA TRP A 257 -11.58 3.23 7.26
C TRP A 257 -10.88 4.00 8.38
N ALA A 258 -10.09 5.02 8.04
CA ALA A 258 -9.39 5.84 9.02
C ALA A 258 -10.31 6.59 9.98
N ASP A 259 -11.56 6.84 9.59
CA ASP A 259 -12.60 7.45 10.41
C ASP A 259 -13.40 6.43 11.26
N ASN A 260 -13.11 5.13 11.12
CA ASN A 260 -13.76 4.09 11.90
C ASN A 260 -13.06 3.93 13.26
N PRO A 261 -13.76 4.17 14.40
CA PRO A 261 -13.14 4.11 15.73
C PRO A 261 -12.66 2.71 16.14
N TYR A 262 -13.05 1.67 15.42
CA TYR A 262 -12.62 0.30 15.67
C TYR A 262 -11.44 -0.13 14.79
N TYR A 263 -11.09 0.66 13.75
CA TYR A 263 -9.91 0.38 12.95
C TYR A 263 -8.68 0.99 13.62
N PRO A 264 -7.62 0.22 13.91
CA PRO A 264 -6.49 0.71 14.69
C PRO A 264 -5.74 1.84 13.99
N LEU A 265 -5.67 3.00 14.63
CA LEU A 265 -5.05 4.22 14.10
C LEU A 265 -3.60 4.04 13.63
N ARG A 266 -2.84 3.12 14.26
CA ARG A 266 -1.47 2.80 13.84
C ARG A 266 -1.36 2.40 12.38
N TYR A 267 -2.35 1.68 11.84
CA TYR A 267 -2.35 1.26 10.44
C TYR A 267 -2.64 2.44 9.50
N SER A 268 -3.61 3.27 9.84
CA SER A 268 -3.91 4.48 9.06
C SER A 268 -2.72 5.45 9.08
N ASN A 269 -2.11 5.70 10.24
CA ASN A 269 -0.92 6.55 10.33
C ASN A 269 0.21 6.05 9.44
N TYR A 270 0.54 4.74 9.54
CA TYR A 270 1.58 4.13 8.72
C TYR A 270 1.25 4.27 7.21
N ALA A 271 0.01 3.95 6.82
CA ALA A 271 -0.41 4.00 5.42
C ALA A 271 -0.29 5.41 4.83
N TRP A 272 -0.62 6.48 5.58
CA TRP A 272 -0.39 7.85 5.13
C TRP A 272 1.08 8.22 5.05
N GLN A 273 1.87 7.88 6.07
CA GLN A 273 3.31 8.18 6.08
C GLN A 273 4.02 7.55 4.88
N VAL A 274 3.75 6.27 4.62
CA VAL A 274 4.29 5.56 3.47
C VAL A 274 3.86 6.22 2.16
N ALA A 275 2.57 6.41 1.94
CA ALA A 275 2.09 6.97 0.69
C ALA A 275 2.60 8.40 0.45
N ILE A 276 2.66 9.25 1.47
CA ILE A 276 3.21 10.61 1.36
C ILE A 276 4.69 10.56 0.96
N ASN A 277 5.48 9.68 1.58
CA ASN A 277 6.88 9.49 1.22
C ASN A 277 7.05 9.12 -0.26
N PHE A 278 6.28 8.14 -0.74
CA PHE A 278 6.36 7.69 -2.13
C PHE A 278 5.84 8.73 -3.13
N ILE A 279 4.80 9.49 -2.77
CA ILE A 279 4.30 10.60 -3.60
C ILE A 279 5.35 11.70 -3.73
N VAL A 280 5.91 12.17 -2.62
CA VAL A 280 6.93 13.23 -2.65
C VAL A 280 8.17 12.74 -3.38
N TYR A 281 8.58 11.49 -3.16
CA TYR A 281 9.68 10.87 -3.92
C TYR A 281 9.39 10.89 -5.43
N ALA A 282 8.20 10.44 -5.85
CA ALA A 282 7.79 10.42 -7.26
C ALA A 282 7.71 11.82 -7.90
N MET A 283 7.40 12.85 -7.11
CA MET A 283 7.33 14.23 -7.60
C MET A 283 8.73 14.91 -7.73
N THR A 284 9.75 14.32 -7.11
CA THR A 284 11.09 14.94 -7.00
C THR A 284 12.20 14.16 -7.70
N HIS A 285 11.93 12.94 -8.16
CA HIS A 285 12.89 12.04 -8.83
C HIS A 285 12.32 11.51 -10.15
#